data_f2c27daf9bda2e23cfebb958d5353a19
#
_entry.id   f2c27daf9bda2e23cfebb958d5353a19
#
_cell.length_a   1.000
_cell.length_b   1.000
_cell.length_c   1.000
_cell.angle_alpha   90.00
_cell.angle_beta   90.00
_cell.angle_gamma   90.00
#
_symmetry.space_group_name_H-M   'P 1'
#
loop_
_entity.id
_entity.type
_entity.pdbx_description
1 polymer ?
#
loop_
_entity_poly.entity_id
_entity_poly.type
_entity_poly.pdbx_seq_one_letter_code
_entity_poly.pdbx_strand_id
1 'polypeptide(L)'
;MGQVTQFFQPPLYWQQFEDLTQSVVEIVYGVAMADKIGRPGQAQDGVDVLAARSRVGAVGVQCKRLDDLDENNKPLPGGPIDRKLLRSEAEKALCFRPKLDVWLLATTAKRDAAIQRQARLLDEEHRSAGHFQVLLWFWDDYVTWLNAYSGLQQRYYDQIIGIRNARDQDRLILETIATAFHRPAFTDPLGQEHFDDFLQALKDTQAALRTGELVDRQSRHVIRKAVGATLRIPLGGRVSRTWTMN
;
A
#
# COMPACT_ATOMS: atom_id res chain seq x y z
N MET A 1 3.34 10.76 -26.80
CA MET A 1 3.91 9.62 -26.03
C MET A 1 2.86 9.16 -25.04
N GLY A 2 2.41 7.90 -25.14
CA GLY A 2 1.47 7.35 -24.17
C GLY A 2 2.14 7.23 -22.80
N GLN A 3 1.54 7.81 -21.76
CA GLN A 3 1.99 7.63 -20.38
C GLN A 3 1.68 6.19 -19.97
N VAL A 4 2.70 5.42 -19.62
CA VAL A 4 2.53 4.09 -19.03
C VAL A 4 2.15 4.28 -17.57
N THR A 5 0.92 3.90 -17.19
CA THR A 5 0.49 3.93 -15.80
C THR A 5 1.22 2.83 -15.02
N GLN A 6 1.96 3.24 -13.99
CA GLN A 6 2.60 2.29 -13.09
C GLN A 6 1.58 1.77 -12.08
N PHE A 7 1.59 0.48 -11.85
CA PHE A 7 0.82 -0.15 -10.79
C PHE A 7 1.61 -0.09 -9.46
N PHE A 8 0.93 0.35 -8.40
CA PHE A 8 1.46 0.38 -7.04
C PHE A 8 0.65 -0.57 -6.16
N GLN A 9 1.33 -1.34 -5.32
CA GLN A 9 0.68 -2.15 -4.30
C GLN A 9 0.25 -1.26 -3.14
N PRO A 10 -0.90 -1.53 -2.49
CA PRO A 10 -1.27 -0.84 -1.27
C PRO A 10 -0.20 -1.01 -0.18
N PRO A 11 -0.03 -0.03 0.72
CA PRO A 11 0.84 -0.18 1.88
C PRO A 11 0.45 -1.39 2.74
N LEU A 12 1.44 -2.13 3.24
CA LEU A 12 1.21 -3.31 4.08
C LEU A 12 0.58 -2.95 5.43
N TYR A 13 0.91 -1.78 5.96
CA TYR A 13 0.45 -1.34 7.28
C TYR A 13 -0.59 -0.23 7.15
N TRP A 14 -1.62 -0.28 7.98
CA TRP A 14 -2.70 0.70 8.00
C TRP A 14 -2.19 2.11 8.32
N GLN A 15 -1.16 2.26 9.18
CA GLN A 15 -0.54 3.53 9.50
C GLN A 15 0.07 4.20 8.25
N GLN A 16 0.74 3.41 7.41
CA GLN A 16 1.30 3.91 6.15
C GLN A 16 0.22 4.34 5.16
N PHE A 17 -0.92 3.66 5.18
CA PHE A 17 -2.07 4.05 4.37
C PHE A 17 -2.68 5.38 4.85
N GLU A 18 -2.78 5.58 6.17
CA GLU A 18 -3.19 6.86 6.73
C GLU A 18 -2.21 7.99 6.40
N ASP A 19 -0.89 7.74 6.50
CA ASP A 19 0.14 8.72 6.14
C ASP A 19 0.06 9.10 4.66
N LEU A 20 -0.12 8.12 3.77
CA LEU A 20 -0.32 8.36 2.35
C LEU A 20 -1.62 9.14 2.10
N THR A 21 -2.69 8.76 2.78
CA THR A 21 -3.99 9.46 2.68
C THR A 21 -3.87 10.91 3.14
N GLN A 22 -3.19 11.18 4.24
CA GLN A 22 -2.92 12.54 4.70
C GLN A 22 -2.24 13.37 3.61
N SER A 23 -1.16 12.85 3.02
CA SER A 23 -0.44 13.56 1.95
C SER A 23 -1.27 13.76 0.68
N VAL A 24 -2.12 12.80 0.32
CA VAL A 24 -3.05 12.94 -0.81
C VAL A 24 -4.11 14.00 -0.52
N VAL A 25 -4.67 14.02 0.70
CA VAL A 25 -5.63 15.04 1.14
C VAL A 25 -5.03 16.43 1.07
N GLU A 26 -3.79 16.61 1.52
CA GLU A 26 -3.06 17.87 1.43
C GLU A 26 -2.96 18.38 -0.02
N ILE A 27 -2.64 17.50 -0.94
CA ILE A 27 -2.52 17.81 -2.37
C ILE A 27 -3.89 18.11 -3.00
N VAL A 28 -4.85 17.21 -2.82
CA VAL A 28 -6.16 17.29 -3.50
C VAL A 28 -6.97 18.48 -3.02
N TYR A 29 -6.96 18.73 -1.72
CA TYR A 29 -7.73 19.82 -1.11
C TYR A 29 -6.93 21.12 -0.94
N GLY A 30 -5.63 21.10 -1.26
CA GLY A 30 -4.76 22.28 -1.25
C GLY A 30 -4.55 22.87 0.14
N VAL A 31 -4.39 22.01 1.14
CA VAL A 31 -4.09 22.41 2.52
C VAL A 31 -2.60 22.22 2.81
N ALA A 32 -2.02 23.11 3.61
CA ALA A 32 -0.60 23.03 3.96
C ALA A 32 -0.30 21.84 4.88
N MET A 33 -1.26 21.47 5.72
CA MET A 33 -1.15 20.35 6.65
C MET A 33 -2.56 19.84 6.99
N ALA A 34 -2.74 18.55 6.91
CA ALA A 34 -3.91 17.85 7.44
C ALA A 34 -3.51 17.17 8.76
N ASP A 35 -4.44 17.12 9.71
CA ASP A 35 -4.20 16.54 11.02
C ASP A 35 -4.61 15.07 11.07
N LYS A 36 -3.76 14.22 11.65
CA LYS A 36 -4.17 12.86 12.03
C LYS A 36 -4.89 12.92 13.36
N ILE A 37 -6.05 12.27 13.45
CA ILE A 37 -6.91 12.32 14.62
C ILE A 37 -6.61 11.14 15.54
N GLY A 38 -6.23 11.45 16.77
CA GLY A 38 -6.04 10.46 17.84
C GLY A 38 -4.79 9.57 17.69
N ARG A 39 -4.77 8.53 18.49
CA ARG A 39 -3.75 7.47 18.51
C ARG A 39 -4.41 6.11 18.34
N PRO A 40 -3.66 5.07 17.95
CA PRO A 40 -4.19 3.71 17.89
C PRO A 40 -4.97 3.32 19.15
N GLY A 41 -6.21 2.85 18.97
CA GLY A 41 -7.08 2.43 20.07
C GLY A 41 -7.93 3.53 20.70
N GLN A 42 -7.82 4.79 20.26
CA GLN A 42 -8.73 5.86 20.68
C GLN A 42 -9.96 5.92 19.75
N ALA A 43 -11.11 6.32 20.31
CA ALA A 43 -12.29 6.63 19.51
C ALA A 43 -12.03 7.88 18.66
N GLN A 44 -12.28 7.78 17.35
CA GLN A 44 -11.98 8.83 16.37
C GLN A 44 -13.24 9.33 15.65
N ASP A 45 -14.42 8.91 16.10
CA ASP A 45 -15.72 9.29 15.54
C ASP A 45 -15.79 9.23 14.01
N GLY A 46 -15.22 8.16 13.42
CA GLY A 46 -15.24 7.94 11.98
C GLY A 46 -14.35 8.90 11.15
N VAL A 47 -13.31 9.49 11.77
CA VAL A 47 -12.34 10.39 11.10
C VAL A 47 -10.93 10.09 11.57
N ASP A 48 -10.06 9.65 10.66
CA ASP A 48 -8.63 9.41 10.91
C ASP A 48 -7.76 10.60 10.49
N VAL A 49 -8.19 11.32 9.43
CA VAL A 49 -7.48 12.49 8.90
C VAL A 49 -8.45 13.67 8.73
N LEU A 50 -8.05 14.84 9.19
CA LEU A 50 -8.84 16.08 9.12
C LEU A 50 -8.09 17.15 8.35
N ALA A 51 -8.68 17.67 7.28
CA ALA A 51 -8.30 18.94 6.66
C ALA A 51 -9.32 20.02 7.07
N ALA A 52 -9.04 20.70 8.18
CA ALA A 52 -10.00 21.60 8.82
C ALA A 52 -10.32 22.86 8.00
N ARG A 53 -9.40 23.29 7.12
CA ARG A 53 -9.51 24.55 6.35
C ARG A 53 -9.15 24.31 4.88
N SER A 54 -9.94 23.51 4.19
CA SER A 54 -9.78 23.30 2.76
C SER A 54 -10.61 24.31 1.94
N ARG A 55 -10.44 24.27 0.61
CA ARG A 55 -11.23 25.11 -0.31
C ARG A 55 -12.72 24.75 -0.30
N VAL A 56 -13.08 23.57 0.19
CA VAL A 56 -14.47 23.06 0.26
C VAL A 56 -14.98 22.97 1.70
N GLY A 57 -14.25 23.56 2.66
CA GLY A 57 -14.58 23.50 4.08
C GLY A 57 -13.81 22.43 4.84
N ALA A 58 -14.38 21.93 5.93
CA ALA A 58 -13.78 20.88 6.75
C ALA A 58 -13.97 19.49 6.11
N VAL A 59 -12.88 18.84 5.79
CA VAL A 59 -12.87 17.49 5.18
C VAL A 59 -12.38 16.47 6.19
N GLY A 60 -13.23 15.54 6.59
CA GLY A 60 -12.87 14.38 7.42
C GLY A 60 -12.70 13.14 6.56
N VAL A 61 -11.65 12.38 6.80
CA VAL A 61 -11.37 11.13 6.06
C VAL A 61 -11.28 9.97 7.03
N GLN A 62 -12.07 8.93 6.77
CA GLN A 62 -11.94 7.62 7.41
C GLN A 62 -11.11 6.71 6.51
N CYS A 63 -10.05 6.13 7.04
CA CYS A 63 -9.18 5.20 6.33
C CYS A 63 -9.56 3.74 6.64
N LYS A 64 -9.76 2.94 5.61
CA LYS A 64 -10.00 1.49 5.73
C LYS A 64 -9.01 0.74 4.85
N ARG A 65 -7.94 0.23 5.49
CA ARG A 65 -7.09 -0.73 4.83
C ARG A 65 -7.83 -2.07 4.82
N LEU A 66 -8.27 -2.47 3.67
CA LEU A 66 -8.93 -3.75 3.44
C LEU A 66 -8.00 -4.62 2.62
N ASP A 67 -7.85 -5.87 3.03
CA ASP A 67 -7.07 -6.83 2.27
C ASP A 67 -7.88 -7.34 1.09
N ASP A 68 -7.19 -7.71 0.02
CA ASP A 68 -7.77 -8.41 -1.13
C ASP A 68 -8.29 -9.80 -0.70
N LEU A 69 -8.92 -10.50 -1.62
CA LEU A 69 -9.38 -11.87 -1.43
C LEU A 69 -8.17 -12.81 -1.27
N ASP A 70 -8.32 -13.85 -0.45
CA ASP A 70 -7.35 -14.94 -0.36
C ASP A 70 -7.32 -15.79 -1.65
N GLU A 71 -6.46 -16.79 -1.69
CA GLU A 71 -6.32 -17.72 -2.82
C GLU A 71 -7.62 -18.47 -3.15
N ASN A 72 -8.55 -18.55 -2.22
CA ASN A 72 -9.86 -19.19 -2.35
C ASN A 72 -11.00 -18.21 -2.62
N ASN A 73 -10.68 -16.96 -3.01
CA ASN A 73 -11.64 -15.86 -3.18
C ASN A 73 -12.44 -15.52 -1.92
N LYS A 74 -11.93 -15.83 -0.73
CA LYS A 74 -12.54 -15.41 0.53
C LYS A 74 -11.93 -14.07 0.97
N PRO A 75 -12.74 -13.16 1.52
CA PRO A 75 -12.22 -11.91 2.07
C PRO A 75 -11.23 -12.20 3.19
N LEU A 76 -10.02 -11.63 3.09
CA LEU A 76 -9.06 -11.59 4.19
C LEU A 76 -9.64 -10.81 5.38
N PRO A 77 -9.09 -10.95 6.60
CA PRO A 77 -9.55 -10.19 7.76
C PRO A 77 -9.54 -8.69 7.48
N GLY A 78 -10.71 -8.05 7.52
CA GLY A 78 -10.96 -6.68 7.08
C GLY A 78 -12.04 -6.59 6.00
N GLY A 79 -12.18 -7.63 5.19
CA GLY A 79 -13.27 -7.82 4.22
C GLY A 79 -13.41 -6.72 3.16
N PRO A 80 -14.27 -6.91 2.17
CA PRO A 80 -14.60 -5.86 1.22
C PRO A 80 -15.42 -4.77 1.89
N ILE A 81 -15.38 -3.56 1.35
CA ILE A 81 -16.36 -2.54 1.73
C ILE A 81 -17.75 -3.03 1.35
N ASP A 82 -18.63 -3.05 2.34
CA ASP A 82 -20.05 -3.27 2.10
C ASP A 82 -20.87 -2.02 2.45
N ARG A 83 -22.15 -2.05 2.09
CA ARG A 83 -23.09 -0.97 2.39
C ARG A 83 -23.20 -0.68 3.89
N LYS A 84 -23.11 -1.73 4.72
CA LYS A 84 -23.27 -1.63 6.17
C LYS A 84 -22.07 -0.88 6.78
N LEU A 85 -20.87 -1.24 6.35
CA LEU A 85 -19.65 -0.57 6.79
C LEU A 85 -19.67 0.92 6.38
N LEU A 86 -19.96 1.21 5.09
CA LEU A 86 -20.01 2.58 4.58
C LEU A 86 -20.98 3.44 5.41
N ARG A 87 -22.21 2.94 5.66
CA ARG A 87 -23.23 3.67 6.43
C ARG A 87 -22.83 3.84 7.90
N SER A 88 -22.33 2.79 8.54
CA SER A 88 -21.96 2.86 9.97
C SER A 88 -20.80 3.82 10.22
N GLU A 89 -19.83 3.90 9.32
CA GLU A 89 -18.72 4.85 9.46
C GLU A 89 -19.18 6.29 9.21
N ALA A 90 -20.07 6.52 8.23
CA ALA A 90 -20.65 7.84 8.00
C ALA A 90 -21.51 8.31 9.20
N GLU A 91 -22.27 7.41 9.80
CA GLU A 91 -23.07 7.72 11.02
C GLU A 91 -22.19 8.13 12.20
N LYS A 92 -21.04 7.46 12.41
CA LYS A 92 -20.06 7.89 13.43
C LYS A 92 -19.55 9.29 13.17
N ALA A 93 -19.27 9.63 11.90
CA ALA A 93 -18.76 10.92 11.50
C ALA A 93 -19.74 12.09 11.74
N LEU A 94 -21.03 11.83 11.92
CA LEU A 94 -22.00 12.85 12.35
C LEU A 94 -21.72 13.37 13.77
N CYS A 95 -21.09 12.55 14.61
CA CYS A 95 -20.71 12.95 15.98
C CYS A 95 -19.40 13.74 16.02
N PHE A 96 -18.61 13.71 14.95
CA PHE A 96 -17.31 14.39 14.90
C PHE A 96 -17.43 15.92 15.05
N ARG A 97 -16.45 16.52 15.72
CA ARG A 97 -16.38 17.99 15.90
C ARG A 97 -14.96 18.49 15.54
N PRO A 98 -14.84 19.58 14.76
CA PRO A 98 -15.91 20.43 14.21
C PRO A 98 -16.80 19.71 13.19
N LYS A 99 -18.00 20.29 12.89
CA LYS A 99 -18.91 19.77 11.85
C LYS A 99 -18.16 19.72 10.51
N LEU A 100 -18.28 18.60 9.82
CA LEU A 100 -17.68 18.40 8.51
C LEU A 100 -18.56 18.95 7.39
N ASP A 101 -17.94 19.44 6.34
CA ASP A 101 -18.58 19.77 5.06
C ASP A 101 -18.48 18.59 4.09
N VAL A 102 -17.38 17.84 4.17
CA VAL A 102 -17.15 16.63 3.38
C VAL A 102 -16.68 15.51 4.29
N TRP A 103 -17.26 14.34 4.16
CA TRP A 103 -16.75 13.09 4.73
C TRP A 103 -16.37 12.13 3.61
N LEU A 104 -15.20 11.53 3.73
CA LEU A 104 -14.61 10.69 2.72
C LEU A 104 -14.19 9.36 3.32
N LEU A 105 -14.64 8.25 2.75
CA LEU A 105 -14.12 6.93 3.04
C LEU A 105 -13.00 6.60 2.04
N ALA A 106 -11.78 6.47 2.54
CA ALA A 106 -10.60 6.08 1.79
C ALA A 106 -10.28 4.60 2.02
N THR A 107 -9.98 3.85 0.95
CA THR A 107 -9.75 2.41 1.07
C THR A 107 -8.69 1.88 0.12
N THR A 108 -8.03 0.81 0.53
CA THR A 108 -7.12 0.03 -0.32
C THR A 108 -7.84 -0.99 -1.21
N ALA A 109 -9.16 -1.16 -1.05
CA ALA A 109 -9.96 -2.02 -1.91
C ALA A 109 -9.98 -1.51 -3.36
N LYS A 110 -10.13 -2.42 -4.32
CA LYS A 110 -10.34 -2.10 -5.73
C LYS A 110 -11.70 -1.44 -5.94
N ARG A 111 -11.79 -0.66 -7.02
CA ARG A 111 -13.02 0.04 -7.38
C ARG A 111 -14.18 -0.94 -7.61
N ASP A 112 -15.30 -0.68 -6.94
CA ASP A 112 -16.53 -1.46 -7.02
C ASP A 112 -17.71 -0.57 -7.39
N ALA A 113 -18.40 -0.90 -8.49
CA ALA A 113 -19.51 -0.11 -9.01
C ALA A 113 -20.75 -0.15 -8.10
N ALA A 114 -20.98 -1.28 -7.39
CA ALA A 114 -22.12 -1.40 -6.48
C ALA A 114 -21.92 -0.51 -5.25
N ILE A 115 -20.71 -0.49 -4.70
CA ILE A 115 -20.37 0.37 -3.57
C ILE A 115 -20.35 1.85 -3.97
N GLN A 116 -19.86 2.20 -5.16
CA GLN A 116 -19.97 3.55 -5.69
C GLN A 116 -21.43 4.03 -5.80
N ARG A 117 -22.34 3.13 -6.21
CA ARG A 117 -23.77 3.45 -6.23
C ARG A 117 -24.30 3.70 -4.81
N GLN A 118 -23.93 2.87 -3.84
CA GLN A 118 -24.33 3.05 -2.45
C GLN A 118 -23.81 4.35 -1.84
N ALA A 119 -22.57 4.73 -2.16
CA ALA A 119 -22.01 6.00 -1.70
C ALA A 119 -22.78 7.21 -2.27
N ARG A 120 -23.16 7.17 -3.56
CA ARG A 120 -23.99 8.24 -4.15
C ARG A 120 -25.38 8.35 -3.50
N LEU A 121 -26.03 7.22 -3.21
CA LEU A 121 -27.33 7.24 -2.52
C LEU A 121 -27.19 7.78 -1.11
N LEU A 122 -26.14 7.40 -0.39
CA LEU A 122 -25.86 7.92 0.94
C LEU A 122 -25.53 9.41 0.91
N ASP A 123 -24.82 9.89 -0.11
CA ASP A 123 -24.55 11.31 -0.33
C ASP A 123 -25.85 12.12 -0.52
N GLU A 124 -26.79 11.61 -1.33
CA GLU A 124 -28.11 12.23 -1.52
C GLU A 124 -28.91 12.31 -0.21
N GLU A 125 -28.91 11.23 0.58
CA GLU A 125 -29.56 11.19 1.91
C GLU A 125 -28.94 12.23 2.84
N HIS A 126 -27.61 12.28 2.94
CA HIS A 126 -26.89 13.20 3.82
C HIS A 126 -27.09 14.66 3.43
N ARG A 127 -26.96 14.99 2.13
CA ARG A 127 -27.19 16.36 1.66
C ARG A 127 -28.62 16.83 1.88
N SER A 128 -29.61 15.94 1.67
CA SER A 128 -31.02 16.25 1.93
C SER A 128 -31.30 16.51 3.41
N ALA A 129 -30.54 15.89 4.31
CA ALA A 129 -30.62 16.09 5.75
C ALA A 129 -29.75 17.27 6.26
N GLY A 130 -29.07 18.01 5.37
CA GLY A 130 -28.18 19.12 5.75
C GLY A 130 -26.90 18.68 6.45
N HIS A 131 -26.45 17.45 6.16
CA HIS A 131 -25.19 16.90 6.61
C HIS A 131 -24.08 17.12 5.57
N PHE A 132 -22.91 16.50 5.81
CA PHE A 132 -21.75 16.55 4.93
C PHE A 132 -22.00 15.82 3.62
N GLN A 133 -21.22 16.17 2.59
CA GLN A 133 -21.09 15.39 1.34
C GLN A 133 -20.36 14.09 1.63
N VAL A 134 -20.82 12.98 1.04
CA VAL A 134 -20.19 11.66 1.17
C VAL A 134 -19.40 11.33 -0.08
N LEU A 135 -18.09 11.06 0.08
CA LEU A 135 -17.20 10.67 -1.00
C LEU A 135 -16.54 9.31 -0.70
N LEU A 136 -16.02 8.69 -1.74
CA LEU A 136 -15.35 7.39 -1.65
C LEU A 136 -14.12 7.38 -2.58
N TRP A 137 -12.96 7.06 -2.00
CA TRP A 137 -11.70 6.85 -2.72
C TRP A 137 -11.28 5.39 -2.62
N PHE A 138 -11.02 4.79 -3.78
CA PHE A 138 -10.50 3.44 -3.91
C PHE A 138 -8.99 3.46 -4.16
N TRP A 139 -8.37 2.29 -4.09
CA TRP A 139 -6.94 2.17 -4.38
C TRP A 139 -6.59 2.66 -5.80
N ASP A 140 -7.48 2.45 -6.77
CA ASP A 140 -7.33 2.96 -8.14
C ASP A 140 -7.13 4.48 -8.21
N ASP A 141 -7.76 5.23 -7.30
CA ASP A 141 -7.60 6.68 -7.22
C ASP A 141 -6.20 7.02 -6.69
N TYR A 142 -5.72 6.29 -5.68
CA TYR A 142 -4.35 6.43 -5.16
C TYR A 142 -3.30 6.12 -6.23
N VAL A 143 -3.49 5.07 -7.02
CA VAL A 143 -2.61 4.74 -8.16
C VAL A 143 -2.55 5.92 -9.15
N THR A 144 -3.67 6.57 -9.40
CA THR A 144 -3.73 7.77 -10.26
C THR A 144 -2.90 8.91 -9.68
N TRP A 145 -3.06 9.23 -8.40
CA TRP A 145 -2.28 10.30 -7.75
C TRP A 145 -0.81 9.95 -7.62
N LEU A 146 -0.48 8.71 -7.30
CA LEU A 146 0.91 8.24 -7.27
C LEU A 146 1.59 8.40 -8.63
N ASN A 147 0.87 8.17 -9.73
CA ASN A 147 1.42 8.41 -11.07
C ASN A 147 1.50 9.90 -11.44
N ALA A 148 0.63 10.74 -10.88
CA ALA A 148 0.60 12.16 -11.16
C ALA A 148 1.62 12.97 -10.35
N TYR A 149 1.90 12.55 -9.11
CA TYR A 149 2.72 13.30 -8.15
C TYR A 149 3.98 12.53 -7.75
N SER A 150 5.10 12.87 -8.38
CA SER A 150 6.40 12.22 -8.10
C SER A 150 6.85 12.32 -6.64
N GLY A 151 6.47 13.39 -5.94
CA GLY A 151 6.76 13.55 -4.51
C GLY A 151 6.08 12.48 -3.62
N LEU A 152 4.87 12.03 -3.98
CA LEU A 152 4.22 10.91 -3.31
C LEU A 152 4.95 9.59 -3.57
N GLN A 153 5.36 9.38 -4.83
CA GLN A 153 6.15 8.20 -5.17
C GLN A 153 7.44 8.14 -4.35
N GLN A 154 8.19 9.24 -4.32
CA GLN A 154 9.45 9.32 -3.58
C GLN A 154 9.22 9.05 -2.08
N ARG A 155 8.24 9.68 -1.47
CA ARG A 155 8.00 9.57 -0.03
C ARG A 155 7.59 8.16 0.40
N TYR A 156 6.75 7.47 -0.38
CA TYR A 156 6.13 6.20 0.05
C TYR A 156 6.68 4.96 -0.65
N TYR A 157 7.31 5.15 -1.81
CA TYR A 157 7.80 4.07 -2.66
C TYR A 157 9.26 4.26 -3.11
N ASP A 158 9.99 5.18 -2.48
CA ASP A 158 11.36 5.56 -2.90
C ASP A 158 12.32 4.39 -2.89
N GLN A 159 12.21 3.50 -1.92
CA GLN A 159 13.01 2.27 -1.91
C GLN A 159 12.75 1.40 -3.14
N ILE A 160 11.53 1.44 -3.68
CA ILE A 160 11.14 0.71 -4.88
C ILE A 160 11.53 1.51 -6.14
N ILE A 161 11.49 2.84 -6.08
CA ILE A 161 11.80 3.75 -7.21
C ILE A 161 13.29 4.06 -7.31
N GLY A 162 13.98 4.20 -6.20
CA GLY A 162 15.45 4.31 -6.16
C GLY A 162 16.11 3.18 -6.93
N ILE A 163 15.49 2.02 -6.90
CA ILE A 163 15.87 0.86 -7.68
C ILE A 163 15.65 1.03 -9.19
N ARG A 164 14.67 1.82 -9.63
CA ARG A 164 14.46 2.11 -11.06
C ARG A 164 15.49 3.04 -11.65
N ASN A 165 16.09 3.91 -10.84
CA ASN A 165 17.16 4.81 -11.24
C ASN A 165 18.55 4.21 -10.98
N ALA A 166 18.62 3.16 -10.18
CA ALA A 166 19.81 2.36 -10.05
C ALA A 166 19.97 1.53 -11.34
N ARG A 167 21.19 1.44 -11.83
CA ARG A 167 21.54 0.69 -13.04
C ARG A 167 20.93 -0.70 -13.01
N ASP A 168 20.74 -1.36 -14.15
CA ASP A 168 20.12 -2.70 -14.32
C ASP A 168 20.54 -3.77 -13.30
N GLN A 169 21.66 -3.55 -12.62
CA GLN A 169 22.23 -4.35 -11.55
C GLN A 169 21.33 -4.44 -10.30
N ASP A 170 20.75 -3.32 -9.88
CA ASP A 170 19.94 -3.28 -8.67
C ASP A 170 18.56 -3.90 -8.93
N ARG A 171 18.07 -3.78 -10.17
CA ARG A 171 16.83 -4.41 -10.60
C ARG A 171 16.87 -5.93 -10.47
N LEU A 172 18.00 -6.54 -10.80
CA LEU A 172 18.13 -8.00 -10.74
C LEU A 172 18.30 -8.51 -9.30
N ILE A 173 18.97 -7.75 -8.42
CA ILE A 173 18.99 -8.09 -6.98
C ILE A 173 17.56 -8.15 -6.44
N LEU A 174 16.74 -7.18 -6.80
CA LEU A 174 15.37 -7.13 -6.33
C LEU A 174 14.49 -8.18 -6.96
N GLU A 175 14.63 -8.45 -8.25
CA GLU A 175 13.95 -9.56 -8.87
C GLU A 175 14.35 -10.89 -8.22
N THR A 176 15.63 -11.04 -7.84
CA THR A 176 16.14 -12.21 -7.13
C THR A 176 15.56 -12.26 -5.69
N ILE A 177 15.59 -11.14 -4.99
CA ILE A 177 14.99 -11.02 -3.65
C ILE A 177 13.47 -11.22 -3.74
N ALA A 178 12.79 -10.54 -4.65
CA ALA A 178 11.35 -10.70 -4.85
C ALA A 178 10.97 -12.14 -5.20
N THR A 179 11.74 -12.82 -6.06
CA THR A 179 11.51 -14.23 -6.40
C THR A 179 11.74 -15.13 -5.19
N ALA A 180 12.72 -14.83 -4.35
CA ALA A 180 12.96 -15.57 -3.11
C ALA A 180 11.85 -15.34 -2.08
N PHE A 181 11.36 -14.10 -1.96
CA PHE A 181 10.27 -13.72 -1.03
C PHE A 181 8.86 -14.11 -1.52
N HIS A 182 8.69 -14.49 -2.78
CA HIS A 182 7.44 -15.05 -3.30
C HIS A 182 7.25 -16.54 -2.96
N ARG A 183 8.15 -17.13 -2.21
CA ARG A 183 7.95 -18.48 -1.69
C ARG A 183 6.85 -18.50 -0.62
N PRO A 184 6.04 -19.56 -0.54
CA PRO A 184 4.97 -19.66 0.46
C PRO A 184 5.41 -19.37 1.89
N ALA A 185 6.64 -19.73 2.25
CA ALA A 185 7.23 -19.43 3.57
C ALA A 185 7.27 -17.94 3.96
N PHE A 186 7.14 -17.01 2.99
CA PHE A 186 7.10 -15.56 3.24
C PHE A 186 5.71 -14.96 3.04
N THR A 187 4.80 -15.68 2.39
CA THR A 187 3.44 -15.19 2.11
C THR A 187 2.41 -15.69 3.11
N ASP A 188 2.70 -16.81 3.78
CA ASP A 188 1.85 -17.29 4.86
C ASP A 188 2.17 -16.60 6.20
N PRO A 189 1.14 -16.27 7.00
CA PRO A 189 1.38 -15.79 8.35
C PRO A 189 2.21 -16.82 9.11
N LEU A 190 3.32 -16.37 9.70
CA LEU A 190 4.30 -17.15 10.44
C LEU A 190 3.65 -18.00 11.54
N GLY A 191 3.11 -19.16 11.18
CA GLY A 191 2.83 -20.23 12.12
C GLY A 191 4.15 -20.86 12.58
N GLN A 192 4.18 -21.35 13.81
CA GLN A 192 5.38 -22.03 14.36
C GLN A 192 5.88 -23.20 13.50
N GLU A 193 4.98 -23.80 12.71
CA GLU A 193 5.25 -24.93 11.80
C GLU A 193 6.08 -24.52 10.58
N HIS A 194 6.14 -23.24 10.22
CA HIS A 194 6.85 -22.74 9.03
C HIS A 194 8.15 -22.00 9.33
N PHE A 195 8.54 -21.93 10.62
CA PHE A 195 9.73 -21.16 11.01
C PHE A 195 11.03 -21.72 10.42
N ASP A 196 11.15 -23.03 10.35
CA ASP A 196 12.32 -23.69 9.75
C ASP A 196 12.37 -23.45 8.23
N ASP A 197 11.23 -23.44 7.55
CA ASP A 197 11.12 -23.11 6.12
C ASP A 197 11.47 -21.65 5.86
N PHE A 198 11.04 -20.76 6.73
CA PHE A 198 11.41 -19.33 6.69
C PHE A 198 12.92 -19.12 6.84
N LEU A 199 13.54 -19.72 7.87
CA LEU A 199 14.98 -19.65 8.08
C LEU A 199 15.75 -20.21 6.90
N GLN A 200 15.23 -21.26 6.31
CA GLN A 200 15.86 -21.87 5.16
C GLN A 200 15.70 -21.01 3.89
N ALA A 201 14.55 -20.40 3.68
CA ALA A 201 14.34 -19.44 2.57
C ALA A 201 15.28 -18.23 2.69
N LEU A 202 15.53 -17.75 3.91
CA LEU A 202 16.54 -16.72 4.18
C LEU A 202 17.96 -17.19 3.81
N LYS A 203 18.34 -18.42 4.19
CA LYS A 203 19.64 -19.00 3.85
C LYS A 203 19.81 -19.17 2.33
N ASP A 204 18.77 -19.64 1.64
CA ASP A 204 18.76 -19.79 0.20
C ASP A 204 18.89 -18.44 -0.52
N THR A 205 18.18 -17.40 -0.01
CA THR A 205 18.30 -16.03 -0.51
C THR A 205 19.72 -15.50 -0.30
N GLN A 206 20.28 -15.72 0.89
CA GLN A 206 21.66 -15.31 1.18
C GLN A 206 22.67 -16.05 0.29
N ALA A 207 22.45 -17.33 0.02
CA ALA A 207 23.27 -18.12 -0.89
C ALA A 207 23.14 -17.59 -2.34
N ALA A 208 21.92 -17.34 -2.82
CA ALA A 208 21.67 -16.78 -4.14
C ALA A 208 22.35 -15.42 -4.33
N LEU A 209 22.26 -14.53 -3.32
CA LEU A 209 22.96 -13.24 -3.33
C LEU A 209 24.49 -13.38 -3.34
N ARG A 210 25.04 -14.46 -2.77
CA ARG A 210 26.49 -14.73 -2.76
C ARG A 210 26.98 -15.39 -4.05
N THR A 211 26.17 -16.29 -4.63
CA THR A 211 26.58 -17.11 -5.78
C THR A 211 26.13 -16.51 -7.11
N GLY A 212 25.12 -15.62 -7.13
CA GLY A 212 24.47 -15.13 -8.34
C GLY A 212 23.55 -16.17 -8.99
N GLU A 213 23.31 -17.28 -8.34
CA GLU A 213 22.48 -18.35 -8.85
C GLU A 213 21.35 -18.67 -7.87
N LEU A 214 20.11 -18.54 -8.33
CA LEU A 214 18.95 -19.03 -7.61
C LEU A 214 18.69 -20.48 -8.05
N VAL A 215 18.82 -21.43 -7.12
CA VAL A 215 18.71 -22.86 -7.38
C VAL A 215 17.42 -23.39 -6.78
N ASP A 216 16.64 -24.13 -7.59
CA ASP A 216 15.52 -24.90 -7.07
C ASP A 216 16.02 -26.05 -6.18
N ARG A 217 15.44 -26.17 -5.00
CA ARG A 217 15.88 -27.10 -3.97
C ARG A 217 15.64 -28.57 -4.31
N GLN A 218 14.51 -28.85 -4.92
CA GLN A 218 14.10 -30.22 -5.21
C GLN A 218 14.82 -30.78 -6.45
N SER A 219 14.87 -29.96 -7.51
CA SER A 219 15.49 -30.37 -8.77
C SER A 219 16.96 -30.05 -8.88
N ARG A 220 17.51 -29.20 -8.00
CA ARG A 220 18.84 -28.58 -8.08
C ARG A 220 19.09 -27.82 -9.39
N HIS A 221 18.03 -27.49 -10.13
CA HIS A 221 18.14 -26.67 -11.32
C HIS A 221 18.33 -25.20 -10.97
N VAL A 222 19.21 -24.56 -11.72
CA VAL A 222 19.40 -23.10 -11.63
C VAL A 222 18.18 -22.44 -12.26
N ILE A 223 17.32 -21.82 -11.41
CA ILE A 223 16.13 -21.10 -11.85
C ILE A 223 16.51 -19.80 -12.54
N ARG A 224 17.54 -19.12 -12.01
CA ARG A 224 18.11 -17.90 -12.59
C ARG A 224 19.58 -17.79 -12.31
N LYS A 225 20.29 -17.26 -13.30
CA LYS A 225 21.71 -16.92 -13.22
C LYS A 225 21.89 -15.46 -13.49
N ALA A 226 22.67 -14.80 -12.63
CA ALA A 226 23.03 -13.42 -12.82
C ALA A 226 24.02 -13.30 -13.98
N VAL A 227 23.67 -12.48 -14.96
CA VAL A 227 24.36 -12.45 -16.25
C VAL A 227 24.81 -11.01 -16.55
N GLY A 228 26.12 -10.78 -16.63
CA GLY A 228 26.68 -9.59 -17.29
C GLY A 228 26.84 -8.30 -16.51
N ALA A 229 26.60 -8.27 -15.20
CA ALA A 229 26.86 -7.07 -14.40
C ALA A 229 27.70 -7.36 -13.15
N THR A 230 28.62 -6.47 -12.84
CA THR A 230 29.49 -6.60 -11.66
C THR A 230 28.83 -5.95 -10.46
N LEU A 231 28.30 -6.74 -9.57
CA LEU A 231 27.63 -6.31 -8.36
C LEU A 231 28.64 -6.22 -7.22
N ARG A 232 28.84 -5.03 -6.66
CA ARG A 232 29.60 -4.86 -5.42
C ARG A 232 28.64 -4.79 -4.26
N ILE A 233 28.47 -5.90 -3.52
CA ILE A 233 27.76 -5.89 -2.24
C ILE A 233 28.81 -5.55 -1.17
N PRO A 234 28.69 -4.43 -0.46
CA PRO A 234 29.53 -4.16 0.69
C PRO A 234 29.07 -5.07 1.83
N LEU A 235 29.66 -6.24 1.91
CA LEU A 235 29.61 -7.06 3.11
C LEU A 235 30.56 -6.43 4.13
N GLY A 236 30.02 -6.00 5.25
CA GLY A 236 30.82 -5.40 6.34
C GLY A 236 32.12 -6.16 6.57
N GLY A 237 33.25 -5.48 6.32
CA GLY A 237 34.60 -5.97 6.59
C GLY A 237 35.15 -7.00 5.61
N ARG A 238 35.86 -6.53 4.58
CA ARG A 238 36.96 -7.20 3.84
C ARG A 238 36.69 -8.14 2.68
N VAL A 239 35.50 -8.37 2.15
CA VAL A 239 35.40 -9.13 0.87
C VAL A 239 34.40 -8.50 -0.06
N SER A 240 34.89 -7.71 -1.03
CA SER A 240 34.09 -7.35 -2.21
C SER A 240 34.11 -8.52 -3.18
N ARG A 241 33.05 -9.29 -3.31
CA ARG A 241 32.90 -10.22 -4.45
C ARG A 241 32.15 -9.50 -5.57
N THR A 242 32.74 -9.56 -6.74
CA THR A 242 32.18 -8.98 -7.95
C THR A 242 31.35 -10.03 -8.66
N TRP A 243 30.08 -9.74 -8.88
CA TRP A 243 29.17 -10.62 -9.60
C TRP A 243 29.07 -10.14 -11.04
N THR A 244 29.22 -11.03 -11.98
CA THR A 244 29.05 -10.74 -13.39
C THR A 244 27.74 -11.34 -13.86
N MET A 245 26.86 -10.50 -14.34
CA MET A 245 25.55 -10.87 -14.85
C MET A 245 25.60 -10.85 -16.38
N ASN A 246 25.17 -11.91 -17.05
CA ASN A 246 25.06 -11.99 -18.52
C ASN A 246 23.67 -11.67 -18.99
#